data_9917b05132dafb58a02fd6b901bde0a0
#
_entry.id   9917b05132dafb58a02fd6b901bde0a0
#
_cell.length_a   1.000
_cell.length_b   1.000
_cell.length_c   1.000
_cell.angle_alpha   90.00
_cell.angle_beta   90.00
_cell.angle_gamma   90.00
#
_symmetry.space_group_name_H-M   'P 1'
#
loop_
_entity.id
_entity.type
_entity.pdbx_description
1 polymer ?
#
loop_
_entity_poly.entity_id
_entity_poly.type
_entity_poly.pdbx_seq_one_letter_code
_entity_poly.pdbx_strand_id
1 'polypeptide(L)'
;MTRRSRSFASVAALVALTAVLLVAVLARPVPAAGPSATVTVKNPIALARPGETIVLEAAAIKAVLNADDLRKVHVAENGKEVLAQAIDLNDDGKFDQVIFQADLAANATRTFTISVGAAQVYKPEQFKAFGRFVRERRDDFAWENDRTAHRTYGKALETWAQEPLTSSTVDVWFKRTRRLVVNEWYMVDDYHRDNGEGADMYSAGRSRGCGGNGIWDNGKLYPSRNFTNSRSLANGPIRVMFELTYAGWDANGKNITETKTVTLDAGQNLNRFTSKFSSLPKGALTQAAGIKKHAEGSVVQDKDRGILRQWEPVKADGSHFGCGVIVDPESFVTFADADGNLLVATKVADNGTVTYLTGAGWDKSGDFKGVEDWDAYLAQAAQRWRAPVVVSIAAR
;
A
#
# COMPACT_ATOMS: atom_id res chain seq x y z
N MET A 1 -0.69 41.04 85.79
CA MET A 1 -0.76 39.92 86.76
C MET A 1 -0.43 38.67 85.94
N THR A 2 0.85 38.35 85.92
CA THR A 2 1.58 37.28 86.56
C THR A 2 0.84 35.93 86.59
N ARG A 3 1.35 34.95 85.82
CA ARG A 3 2.03 33.76 86.35
C ARG A 3 2.66 32.88 85.23
N ARG A 4 3.92 32.62 85.48
CA ARG A 4 4.80 31.64 84.83
C ARG A 4 4.39 30.23 85.28
N SER A 5 4.64 29.20 84.43
CA SER A 5 5.33 27.97 84.86
C SER A 5 5.61 27.13 83.59
N ARG A 6 6.76 26.91 83.28
CA ARG A 6 7.87 25.91 83.31
C ARG A 6 7.45 24.58 82.68
N SER A 7 8.10 24.37 81.60
CA SER A 7 8.79 23.23 80.99
C SER A 7 8.72 21.88 81.77
N PHE A 8 8.50 20.81 80.96
CA PHE A 8 9.28 19.57 81.05
C PHE A 8 9.43 18.97 79.66
N ALA A 9 10.69 18.80 79.29
CA ALA A 9 11.12 18.12 78.10
C ALA A 9 11.04 16.59 78.35
N SER A 10 10.49 15.86 77.44
CA SER A 10 10.65 14.40 77.40
C SER A 10 11.13 14.05 75.99
N VAL A 11 12.37 13.65 75.93
CA VAL A 11 13.04 13.05 74.78
C VAL A 11 12.53 11.64 74.67
N ALA A 12 11.71 11.36 73.64
CA ALA A 12 11.41 10.00 73.21
C ALA A 12 12.21 9.69 71.97
N ALA A 13 13.21 8.83 72.11
CA ALA A 13 13.99 8.30 71.02
C ALA A 13 13.14 7.33 70.18
N LEU A 14 12.82 7.71 68.95
CA LEU A 14 12.15 6.86 68.00
C LEU A 14 13.22 6.05 67.22
N VAL A 15 13.38 4.80 67.57
CA VAL A 15 14.18 3.84 66.79
C VAL A 15 13.41 3.50 65.54
N ALA A 16 13.77 4.04 64.39
CA ALA A 16 13.24 3.71 63.10
C ALA A 16 13.85 2.37 62.62
N LEU A 17 13.10 1.30 62.69
CA LEU A 17 13.42 0.01 62.13
C LEU A 17 13.15 0.06 60.62
N THR A 18 14.15 0.32 59.78
CA THR A 18 14.08 0.22 58.34
C THR A 18 14.12 -1.26 57.94
N ALA A 19 12.95 -1.85 57.71
CA ALA A 19 12.84 -3.15 57.05
C ALA A 19 13.16 -3.00 55.56
N VAL A 20 14.33 -3.38 55.13
CA VAL A 20 14.68 -3.51 53.70
C VAL A 20 13.95 -4.74 53.16
N LEU A 21 12.83 -4.53 52.48
CA LEU A 21 12.15 -5.54 51.68
C LEU A 21 13.03 -5.85 50.47
N LEU A 22 13.80 -6.92 50.52
CA LEU A 22 14.49 -7.49 49.35
C LEU A 22 13.42 -8.14 48.47
N VAL A 23 12.88 -7.40 47.48
CA VAL A 23 12.04 -7.97 46.41
C VAL A 23 12.95 -8.78 45.52
N ALA A 24 13.03 -10.08 45.77
CA ALA A 24 13.62 -11.03 44.84
C ALA A 24 12.77 -10.99 43.57
N VAL A 25 13.23 -10.25 42.57
CA VAL A 25 12.71 -10.37 41.20
C VAL A 25 13.09 -11.77 40.74
N LEU A 26 12.18 -12.72 40.92
CA LEU A 26 12.28 -14.02 40.29
C LEU A 26 12.30 -13.74 38.78
N ALA A 27 13.49 -13.80 38.19
CA ALA A 27 13.66 -13.82 36.75
C ALA A 27 12.79 -14.99 36.23
N ARG A 28 11.69 -14.68 35.59
CA ARG A 28 10.91 -15.70 34.89
C ARG A 28 11.88 -16.40 33.95
N PRO A 29 11.95 -17.73 33.93
CA PRO A 29 12.77 -18.41 32.96
C PRO A 29 12.30 -17.94 31.57
N VAL A 30 13.22 -17.39 30.79
CA VAL A 30 13.00 -17.15 29.38
C VAL A 30 12.65 -18.50 28.78
N PRO A 31 11.47 -18.69 28.18
CA PRO A 31 11.14 -19.96 27.56
C PRO A 31 12.29 -20.34 26.64
N ALA A 32 12.74 -21.60 26.69
CA ALA A 32 13.75 -22.10 25.77
C ALA A 32 13.32 -21.69 24.36
N ALA A 33 14.18 -20.98 23.66
CA ALA A 33 13.89 -20.50 22.34
C ALA A 33 13.47 -21.70 21.47
N GLY A 34 12.20 -21.74 21.07
CA GLY A 34 11.70 -22.75 20.13
C GLY A 34 12.50 -22.70 18.82
N PRO A 35 12.26 -23.63 17.89
CA PRO A 35 12.93 -23.61 16.60
C PRO A 35 12.84 -22.22 15.97
N SER A 36 13.98 -21.70 15.55
CA SER A 36 14.08 -20.40 14.92
C SER A 36 14.93 -20.49 13.65
N ALA A 37 14.71 -19.56 12.73
CA ALA A 37 15.48 -19.47 11.51
C ALA A 37 15.96 -18.04 11.27
N THR A 38 17.03 -17.91 10.52
CA THR A 38 17.63 -16.63 10.16
C THR A 38 17.14 -16.20 8.78
N VAL A 39 16.61 -14.98 8.69
CA VAL A 39 16.26 -14.30 7.43
C VAL A 39 17.33 -13.28 7.12
N THR A 40 17.99 -13.41 5.98
CA THR A 40 18.94 -12.42 5.48
C THR A 40 18.30 -11.66 4.34
N VAL A 41 18.28 -10.32 4.43
CA VAL A 41 17.72 -9.40 3.45
C VAL A 41 18.84 -8.52 2.92
N LYS A 42 19.11 -8.59 1.61
CA LYS A 42 20.13 -7.79 0.94
C LYS A 42 19.48 -6.77 0.00
N ASN A 43 19.84 -5.52 0.17
CA ASN A 43 19.57 -4.48 -0.82
C ASN A 43 20.67 -4.51 -1.90
N PRO A 44 20.36 -4.90 -3.15
CA PRO A 44 21.40 -5.09 -4.17
C PRO A 44 21.85 -3.81 -4.86
N ILE A 45 21.28 -2.64 -4.51
CA ILE A 45 21.55 -1.37 -5.21
C ILE A 45 22.04 -0.27 -4.26
N ALA A 46 22.75 0.70 -4.84
CA ALA A 46 23.27 1.87 -4.14
C ALA A 46 22.19 2.95 -3.90
N LEU A 47 20.98 2.52 -3.54
CA LEU A 47 19.84 3.37 -3.20
C LEU A 47 19.24 2.86 -1.90
N ALA A 48 18.99 3.76 -0.93
CA ALA A 48 18.30 3.41 0.31
C ALA A 48 16.82 3.08 0.03
N ARG A 49 16.26 2.18 0.85
CA ARG A 49 14.87 1.70 0.75
C ARG A 49 14.17 1.88 2.10
N PRO A 50 13.61 3.07 2.38
CA PRO A 50 12.83 3.26 3.59
C PRO A 50 11.52 2.47 3.50
N GLY A 51 11.14 1.79 4.60
CA GLY A 51 9.88 1.05 4.69
C GLY A 51 9.72 -0.03 3.62
N GLU A 52 10.83 -0.67 3.18
CA GLU A 52 10.74 -1.74 2.18
C GLU A 52 9.96 -2.93 2.73
N THR A 53 8.99 -3.41 1.97
CA THR A 53 8.22 -4.60 2.34
C THR A 53 8.99 -5.85 1.93
N ILE A 54 9.34 -6.66 2.92
CA ILE A 54 10.02 -7.94 2.77
C ILE A 54 8.98 -9.04 2.74
N VAL A 55 9.05 -9.92 1.75
CA VAL A 55 8.13 -11.03 1.57
C VAL A 55 8.85 -12.34 1.87
N LEU A 56 8.28 -13.15 2.76
CA LEU A 56 8.71 -14.49 3.08
C LEU A 56 7.66 -15.48 2.56
N GLU A 57 8.02 -16.29 1.59
CA GLU A 57 7.13 -17.29 1.01
C GLU A 57 6.89 -18.47 1.98
N ALA A 58 5.67 -18.97 2.04
CA ALA A 58 5.28 -20.10 2.90
C ALA A 58 6.21 -21.31 2.71
N ALA A 59 6.53 -21.63 1.45
CA ALA A 59 7.41 -22.77 1.15
C ALA A 59 8.80 -22.61 1.77
N ALA A 60 9.38 -21.39 1.72
CA ALA A 60 10.69 -21.12 2.30
C ALA A 60 10.66 -21.15 3.84
N ILE A 61 9.59 -20.64 4.47
CA ILE A 61 9.40 -20.71 5.91
C ILE A 61 9.26 -22.17 6.36
N LYS A 62 8.38 -22.94 5.71
CA LYS A 62 8.10 -24.35 6.06
C LYS A 62 9.30 -25.28 5.84
N ALA A 63 10.23 -24.91 4.96
CA ALA A 63 11.47 -25.67 4.76
C ALA A 63 12.41 -25.64 5.97
N VAL A 64 12.29 -24.63 6.86
CA VAL A 64 13.20 -24.42 8.01
C VAL A 64 12.49 -24.41 9.37
N LEU A 65 11.18 -24.14 9.38
CA LEU A 65 10.35 -24.09 10.59
C LEU A 65 9.10 -24.96 10.40
N ASN A 66 8.70 -25.67 11.45
CA ASN A 66 7.40 -26.36 11.46
C ASN A 66 6.28 -25.32 11.74
N ALA A 67 5.88 -24.58 10.69
CA ALA A 67 4.87 -23.54 10.76
C ALA A 67 3.62 -23.93 9.94
N ASP A 68 2.68 -24.59 10.59
CA ASP A 68 1.40 -25.00 9.95
C ASP A 68 0.51 -23.78 9.64
N ASP A 69 0.57 -22.76 10.50
CA ASP A 69 -0.20 -21.53 10.39
C ASP A 69 0.73 -20.32 10.42
N LEU A 70 0.86 -19.63 9.28
CA LEU A 70 1.76 -18.49 9.14
C LEU A 70 1.38 -17.28 10.01
N ARG A 71 0.16 -17.20 10.53
CA ARG A 71 -0.23 -16.17 11.53
C ARG A 71 0.54 -16.31 12.84
N LYS A 72 1.16 -17.46 13.07
CA LYS A 72 2.00 -17.74 14.25
C LYS A 72 3.48 -17.45 14.03
N VAL A 73 3.86 -17.00 12.85
CA VAL A 73 5.25 -16.66 12.54
C VAL A 73 5.54 -15.25 13.03
N HIS A 74 6.50 -15.13 13.91
CA HIS A 74 7.01 -13.87 14.46
C HIS A 74 8.32 -13.51 13.80
N VAL A 75 8.52 -12.22 13.55
CA VAL A 75 9.76 -11.66 13.02
C VAL A 75 10.40 -10.80 14.10
N ALA A 76 11.69 -10.95 14.32
CA ALA A 76 12.42 -10.12 15.27
C ALA A 76 13.76 -9.65 14.68
N GLU A 77 14.19 -8.46 15.08
CA GLU A 77 15.52 -7.93 14.81
C GLU A 77 16.19 -7.54 16.12
N ASN A 78 17.41 -8.08 16.37
CA ASN A 78 18.14 -7.83 17.62
C ASN A 78 17.30 -8.11 18.87
N GLY A 79 16.46 -9.16 18.83
CA GLY A 79 15.58 -9.55 19.94
C GLY A 79 14.32 -8.69 20.09
N LYS A 80 14.10 -7.67 19.26
CA LYS A 80 12.87 -6.86 19.25
C LYS A 80 11.93 -7.35 18.17
N GLU A 81 10.67 -7.53 18.53
CA GLU A 81 9.64 -7.93 17.57
C GLU A 81 9.41 -6.85 16.51
N VAL A 82 9.31 -7.28 15.27
CA VAL A 82 8.97 -6.47 14.10
C VAL A 82 7.56 -6.84 13.68
N LEU A 83 6.72 -5.83 13.45
CA LEU A 83 5.35 -6.05 12.97
C LEU A 83 5.38 -6.85 11.67
N ALA A 84 4.68 -7.97 11.65
CA ALA A 84 4.55 -8.82 10.48
C ALA A 84 3.07 -9.10 10.19
N GLN A 85 2.75 -9.47 8.97
CA GLN A 85 1.38 -9.78 8.53
C GLN A 85 1.42 -11.05 7.68
N ALA A 86 0.56 -12.01 7.98
CA ALA A 86 0.34 -13.17 7.13
C ALA A 86 -0.66 -12.82 6.02
N ILE A 87 -0.40 -13.26 4.80
CA ILE A 87 -1.21 -12.98 3.59
C ILE A 87 -1.67 -14.31 2.99
N ASP A 88 -2.97 -14.40 2.72
CA ASP A 88 -3.61 -15.43 1.90
C ASP A 88 -3.85 -14.82 0.52
N LEU A 89 -3.16 -15.32 -0.50
CA LEU A 89 -3.16 -14.72 -1.84
C LEU A 89 -4.39 -15.10 -2.67
N ASN A 90 -5.10 -16.14 -2.28
CA ASN A 90 -6.19 -16.73 -3.08
C ASN A 90 -7.50 -16.91 -2.31
N ASP A 91 -7.50 -16.57 -1.00
CA ASP A 91 -8.65 -16.68 -0.09
C ASP A 91 -9.12 -18.15 0.09
N ASP A 92 -8.15 -19.09 0.14
CA ASP A 92 -8.43 -20.51 0.39
C ASP A 92 -8.32 -20.90 1.87
N GLY A 93 -8.01 -19.91 2.74
CA GLY A 93 -7.83 -20.09 4.17
C GLY A 93 -6.43 -20.57 4.57
N LYS A 94 -5.51 -20.72 3.61
CA LYS A 94 -4.11 -21.04 3.85
C LYS A 94 -3.25 -19.85 3.51
N PHE A 95 -2.44 -19.45 4.47
CA PHE A 95 -1.56 -18.30 4.27
C PHE A 95 -0.34 -18.67 3.43
N ASP A 96 -0.07 -17.85 2.41
CA ASP A 96 0.98 -18.06 1.41
C ASP A 96 2.26 -17.31 1.72
N GLN A 97 2.15 -16.19 2.44
CA GLN A 97 3.26 -15.29 2.71
C GLN A 97 3.20 -14.74 4.13
N VAL A 98 4.37 -14.41 4.68
CA VAL A 98 4.52 -13.48 5.81
C VAL A 98 5.28 -12.26 5.29
N ILE A 99 4.74 -11.07 5.54
CA ILE A 99 5.39 -9.82 5.17
C ILE A 99 5.74 -9.01 6.41
N PHE A 100 6.83 -8.25 6.33
CA PHE A 100 7.22 -7.24 7.31
C PHE A 100 7.95 -6.09 6.63
N GLN A 101 8.16 -4.96 7.31
CA GLN A 101 8.84 -3.81 6.73
C GLN A 101 10.16 -3.51 7.44
N ALA A 102 11.15 -3.06 6.66
CA ALA A 102 12.45 -2.66 7.16
C ALA A 102 13.06 -1.52 6.33
N ASP A 103 13.80 -0.64 7.01
CA ASP A 103 14.64 0.34 6.32
C ASP A 103 15.95 -0.33 5.91
N LEU A 104 16.30 -0.25 4.64
CA LEU A 104 17.52 -0.81 4.10
C LEU A 104 18.41 0.32 3.56
N ALA A 105 19.59 0.51 4.13
CA ALA A 105 20.57 1.42 3.55
C ALA A 105 21.05 0.91 2.17
N ALA A 106 21.69 1.78 1.39
CA ALA A 106 22.28 1.42 0.10
C ALA A 106 23.26 0.25 0.25
N ASN A 107 23.13 -0.77 -0.59
CA ASN A 107 23.95 -1.99 -0.62
C ASN A 107 24.00 -2.77 0.71
N ALA A 108 23.12 -2.45 1.67
CA ALA A 108 23.13 -3.07 3.00
C ALA A 108 22.56 -4.48 2.98
N THR A 109 23.04 -5.27 3.94
CA THR A 109 22.45 -6.55 4.32
C THR A 109 21.96 -6.44 5.77
N ARG A 110 20.73 -6.87 6.02
CA ARG A 110 20.15 -6.95 7.38
C ARG A 110 19.74 -8.39 7.68
N THR A 111 19.75 -8.73 8.95
CA THR A 111 19.42 -10.07 9.42
C THR A 111 18.30 -10.00 10.44
N PHE A 112 17.31 -10.85 10.26
CA PHE A 112 16.17 -11.00 11.14
C PHE A 112 16.09 -12.45 11.61
N THR A 113 15.37 -12.68 12.71
CA THR A 113 15.05 -14.01 13.19
C THR A 113 13.56 -14.24 13.02
N ILE A 114 13.18 -15.41 12.51
CA ILE A 114 11.79 -15.87 12.52
C ILE A 114 11.64 -17.04 13.48
N SER A 115 10.49 -17.10 14.16
CA SER A 115 10.12 -18.17 15.09
C SER A 115 8.63 -18.41 15.07
N VAL A 116 8.18 -19.54 15.62
CA VAL A 116 6.75 -19.88 15.75
C VAL A 116 6.30 -19.62 17.17
N GLY A 117 5.19 -18.91 17.35
CA GLY A 117 4.61 -18.57 18.64
C GLY A 117 3.09 -18.67 18.68
N ALA A 118 2.43 -17.82 19.46
CA ALA A 118 0.98 -17.65 19.40
C ALA A 118 0.58 -16.91 18.12
N ALA A 119 -0.67 -17.05 17.68
CA ALA A 119 -1.15 -16.25 16.54
C ALA A 119 -1.06 -14.74 16.85
N GLN A 120 -0.58 -13.96 15.90
CA GLN A 120 -0.44 -12.52 16.06
C GLN A 120 -1.81 -11.85 16.21
N VAL A 121 -1.89 -10.93 17.16
CA VAL A 121 -3.07 -10.09 17.40
C VAL A 121 -2.65 -8.63 17.27
N TYR A 122 -3.30 -7.92 16.39
CA TYR A 122 -2.94 -6.52 16.09
C TYR A 122 -3.83 -5.56 16.87
N LYS A 123 -3.23 -4.48 17.35
CA LYS A 123 -3.94 -3.37 17.95
C LYS A 123 -4.41 -2.39 16.87
N PRO A 124 -5.51 -1.65 17.07
CA PRO A 124 -6.03 -0.71 16.07
C PRO A 124 -4.99 0.28 15.53
N GLU A 125 -4.12 0.80 16.39
CA GLU A 125 -3.08 1.77 16.01
C GLU A 125 -1.95 1.19 15.13
N GLN A 126 -1.87 -0.13 15.01
CA GLN A 126 -0.90 -0.80 14.13
C GLN A 126 -1.38 -0.90 12.68
N PHE A 127 -2.68 -0.70 12.45
CA PHE A 127 -3.23 -0.75 11.09
C PHE A 127 -2.87 0.53 10.32
N LYS A 128 -2.11 0.36 9.24
CA LYS A 128 -1.69 1.45 8.34
C LYS A 128 -2.15 1.25 6.90
N ALA A 129 -2.92 0.21 6.64
CA ALA A 129 -3.51 -0.06 5.34
C ALA A 129 -4.91 -0.63 5.54
N PHE A 130 -5.86 -0.19 4.71
CA PHE A 130 -7.27 -0.57 4.81
C PHE A 130 -7.95 -0.46 3.44
N GLY A 131 -8.94 -1.30 3.21
CA GLY A 131 -9.80 -1.21 2.03
C GLY A 131 -11.08 -1.98 2.21
N ARG A 132 -12.13 -1.52 1.55
CA ARG A 132 -13.43 -2.17 1.59
C ARG A 132 -14.29 -1.84 0.37
N PHE A 133 -15.26 -2.70 0.15
CA PHE A 133 -16.41 -2.40 -0.70
C PHE A 133 -17.33 -1.40 0.00
N VAL A 134 -17.74 -0.34 -0.71
CA VAL A 134 -18.50 0.79 -0.18
C VAL A 134 -19.89 0.81 -0.81
N ARG A 135 -20.80 0.04 -0.22
CA ARG A 135 -22.16 -0.10 -0.73
C ARG A 135 -22.96 1.20 -0.65
N GLU A 136 -22.74 1.99 0.38
CA GLU A 136 -23.40 3.28 0.60
C GLU A 136 -23.05 4.33 -0.44
N ARG A 137 -21.96 4.14 -1.23
CA ARG A 137 -21.54 5.01 -2.33
C ARG A 137 -21.65 4.30 -3.68
N ARG A 138 -22.72 3.55 -3.89
CA ARG A 138 -23.04 2.90 -5.17
C ARG A 138 -21.95 1.94 -5.65
N ASP A 139 -21.54 1.05 -4.77
CA ASP A 139 -20.60 -0.04 -5.04
C ASP A 139 -19.18 0.41 -5.38
N ASP A 140 -18.69 1.51 -4.81
CA ASP A 140 -17.26 1.82 -4.89
C ASP A 140 -16.44 0.73 -4.19
N PHE A 141 -15.18 0.54 -4.60
CA PHE A 141 -14.17 -0.05 -3.76
C PHE A 141 -13.16 1.04 -3.38
N ALA A 142 -13.02 1.30 -2.10
CA ALA A 142 -12.11 2.31 -1.58
C ALA A 142 -11.00 1.65 -0.75
N TRP A 143 -9.77 2.16 -0.91
CA TRP A 143 -8.61 1.67 -0.18
C TRP A 143 -7.64 2.80 0.12
N GLU A 144 -6.88 2.62 1.18
CA GLU A 144 -5.91 3.61 1.66
C GLU A 144 -4.76 2.96 2.42
N ASN A 145 -3.72 3.74 2.58
CA ASN A 145 -2.73 3.53 3.61
C ASN A 145 -2.50 4.83 4.40
N ASP A 146 -1.43 4.88 5.18
CA ASP A 146 -1.03 6.06 5.95
C ASP A 146 -0.48 7.23 5.08
N ARG A 147 -0.54 7.16 3.75
CA ARG A 147 -0.04 8.19 2.81
C ARG A 147 -1.11 8.70 1.85
N THR A 148 -1.89 7.82 1.28
CA THR A 148 -2.81 8.11 0.18
C THR A 148 -4.09 7.30 0.30
N ALA A 149 -5.17 7.76 -0.31
CA ALA A 149 -6.38 7.01 -0.45
C ALA A 149 -6.88 7.02 -1.90
N HIS A 150 -7.62 6.02 -2.27
CA HIS A 150 -8.09 5.78 -3.62
C HIS A 150 -9.48 5.17 -3.61
N ARG A 151 -10.19 5.31 -4.73
CA ARG A 151 -11.39 4.53 -5.01
C ARG A 151 -11.49 4.19 -6.49
N THR A 152 -12.27 3.18 -6.78
CA THR A 152 -12.71 2.82 -8.12
C THR A 152 -14.17 2.41 -8.08
N TYR A 153 -14.85 2.44 -9.22
CA TYR A 153 -16.30 2.44 -9.25
C TYR A 153 -16.87 1.07 -9.61
N GLY A 154 -17.88 0.66 -8.85
CA GLY A 154 -18.63 -0.56 -9.09
C GLY A 154 -19.82 -0.36 -10.01
N LYS A 155 -20.46 -1.49 -10.33
CA LYS A 155 -21.51 -1.54 -11.37
C LYS A 155 -22.74 -0.68 -11.07
N ALA A 156 -23.12 -0.52 -9.81
CA ALA A 156 -24.31 0.25 -9.46
C ALA A 156 -24.18 1.73 -9.80
N LEU A 157 -22.95 2.28 -9.84
CA LEU A 157 -22.72 3.68 -10.19
C LEU A 157 -23.03 3.97 -11.67
N GLU A 158 -22.95 2.98 -12.56
CA GLU A 158 -23.20 3.17 -13.98
C GLU A 158 -24.61 3.72 -14.30
N THR A 159 -25.58 3.44 -13.46
CA THR A 159 -26.99 3.83 -13.62
C THR A 159 -27.48 4.86 -12.59
N TRP A 160 -26.57 5.38 -11.77
CA TRP A 160 -26.95 6.41 -10.81
C TRP A 160 -27.16 7.75 -11.50
N ALA A 161 -28.40 8.27 -11.41
CA ALA A 161 -28.81 9.44 -12.21
C ALA A 161 -28.02 10.72 -11.90
N GLN A 162 -27.52 10.88 -10.67
CA GLN A 162 -26.76 12.06 -10.28
C GLN A 162 -25.33 12.06 -10.82
N GLU A 163 -24.70 10.88 -10.97
CA GLU A 163 -23.32 10.77 -11.42
C GLU A 163 -23.07 9.41 -12.11
N PRO A 164 -23.56 9.24 -13.36
CA PRO A 164 -23.42 7.96 -14.06
C PRO A 164 -22.00 7.79 -14.60
N LEU A 165 -21.13 7.16 -13.83
CA LEU A 165 -19.75 6.86 -14.25
C LEU A 165 -19.67 5.42 -14.78
N THR A 166 -19.15 5.28 -15.99
CA THR A 166 -19.05 4.00 -16.72
C THR A 166 -17.63 3.79 -17.22
N SER A 167 -16.67 3.73 -16.30
CA SER A 167 -15.28 3.45 -16.67
C SER A 167 -14.52 2.85 -15.49
N SER A 168 -13.54 1.98 -15.79
CA SER A 168 -12.59 1.44 -14.83
C SER A 168 -11.50 2.46 -14.48
N THR A 169 -11.92 3.66 -14.08
CA THR A 169 -11.04 4.73 -13.64
C THR A 169 -10.53 4.51 -12.22
N VAL A 170 -9.44 5.16 -11.85
CA VAL A 170 -8.93 5.21 -10.48
C VAL A 170 -8.98 6.65 -9.99
N ASP A 171 -9.70 6.85 -8.91
CA ASP A 171 -9.81 8.13 -8.23
C ASP A 171 -8.83 8.22 -7.07
N VAL A 172 -8.42 9.43 -6.67
CA VAL A 172 -7.40 9.68 -5.65
C VAL A 172 -7.91 10.70 -4.65
N TRP A 173 -7.73 10.41 -3.38
CA TRP A 173 -8.00 11.33 -2.30
C TRP A 173 -6.68 11.86 -1.73
N PHE A 174 -6.59 13.15 -1.54
CA PHE A 174 -5.40 13.82 -1.01
C PHE A 174 -5.40 13.76 0.52
N LYS A 175 -4.34 13.19 1.10
CA LYS A 175 -4.17 13.04 2.54
C LYS A 175 -2.96 13.82 3.04
N ARG A 176 -3.13 14.54 4.16
CA ARG A 176 -2.04 15.08 4.96
C ARG A 176 -2.05 14.52 6.40
N THR A 177 -2.97 13.61 6.69
CA THR A 177 -3.00 12.83 7.91
C THR A 177 -2.46 11.43 7.68
N ARG A 178 -1.88 10.82 8.72
CA ARG A 178 -1.43 9.43 8.70
C ARG A 178 -2.52 8.44 9.17
N ARG A 179 -3.66 8.96 9.64
CA ARG A 179 -4.81 8.15 10.03
C ARG A 179 -5.44 7.49 8.80
N LEU A 180 -6.11 6.38 9.04
CA LEU A 180 -7.05 5.80 8.07
C LEU A 180 -8.35 6.60 8.11
N VAL A 181 -8.81 7.10 6.97
CA VAL A 181 -9.90 8.09 6.88
C VAL A 181 -11.08 7.64 6.01
N VAL A 182 -10.93 6.60 5.21
CA VAL A 182 -11.95 6.16 4.24
C VAL A 182 -13.32 5.99 4.91
N ASN A 183 -13.39 5.31 6.05
CA ASN A 183 -14.66 5.11 6.73
C ASN A 183 -15.28 6.41 7.24
N GLU A 184 -14.45 7.29 7.77
CA GLU A 184 -14.95 8.55 8.36
C GLU A 184 -15.37 9.55 7.28
N TRP A 185 -14.58 9.67 6.22
CA TRP A 185 -14.87 10.64 5.15
C TRP A 185 -16.15 10.27 4.38
N TYR A 186 -16.44 8.99 4.17
CA TYR A 186 -17.71 8.58 3.56
C TYR A 186 -18.95 8.88 4.43
N MET A 187 -18.75 9.12 5.73
CA MET A 187 -19.86 9.43 6.66
C MET A 187 -20.13 10.92 6.80
N VAL A 188 -19.37 11.80 6.15
CA VAL A 188 -19.62 13.24 6.14
C VAL A 188 -20.26 13.68 4.82
N ASP A 189 -21.08 14.74 4.86
CA ASP A 189 -21.83 15.22 3.69
C ASP A 189 -20.93 15.75 2.57
N ASP A 190 -19.81 16.38 2.95
CA ASP A 190 -18.88 16.99 1.99
C ASP A 190 -17.43 16.60 2.26
N TYR A 191 -17.05 15.41 1.79
CA TYR A 191 -15.65 14.96 1.83
C TYR A 191 -14.79 15.53 0.69
N HIS A 192 -15.34 16.39 -0.17
CA HIS A 192 -14.59 17.15 -1.17
C HIS A 192 -13.95 18.43 -0.60
N ARG A 193 -14.30 18.78 0.63
CA ARG A 193 -13.76 19.96 1.32
C ARG A 193 -12.69 19.55 2.33
N ASP A 194 -11.50 20.17 2.22
CA ASP A 194 -10.41 19.94 3.17
C ASP A 194 -10.70 20.59 4.53
N ASN A 195 -10.82 19.77 5.54
CA ASN A 195 -11.02 20.18 6.95
C ASN A 195 -9.75 20.01 7.79
N GLY A 196 -8.56 20.03 7.17
CA GLY A 196 -7.25 19.92 7.83
C GLY A 196 -6.58 18.56 7.69
N GLU A 197 -7.26 17.55 7.17
CA GLU A 197 -6.71 16.20 6.95
C GLU A 197 -6.52 15.84 5.48
N GLY A 198 -7.07 16.67 4.58
CA GLY A 198 -7.13 16.44 3.15
C GLY A 198 -8.58 16.30 2.66
N ALA A 199 -8.78 15.92 1.42
CA ALA A 199 -10.11 15.73 0.81
C ALA A 199 -10.04 14.94 -0.50
N ASP A 200 -11.21 14.57 -1.02
CA ASP A 200 -11.40 14.12 -2.40
C ASP A 200 -11.53 15.37 -3.31
N MET A 201 -10.42 15.85 -3.84
CA MET A 201 -10.37 17.01 -4.72
C MET A 201 -10.07 16.64 -6.18
N TYR A 202 -9.85 15.37 -6.48
CA TYR A 202 -9.56 14.88 -7.80
C TYR A 202 -10.85 14.53 -8.56
N SER A 203 -10.97 15.00 -9.79
CA SER A 203 -12.11 14.66 -10.64
C SER A 203 -11.72 13.66 -11.70
N ALA A 204 -11.82 12.37 -11.41
CA ALA A 204 -11.49 11.30 -12.33
C ALA A 204 -12.44 11.25 -13.56
N GLY A 205 -13.73 11.36 -13.36
CA GLY A 205 -14.74 11.31 -14.41
C GLY A 205 -14.67 10.01 -15.22
N ARG A 206 -14.78 10.13 -16.55
CA ARG A 206 -14.68 8.98 -17.48
C ARG A 206 -13.25 8.70 -17.98
N SER A 207 -12.28 9.46 -17.51
CA SER A 207 -10.87 9.26 -17.86
C SER A 207 -10.30 7.99 -17.24
N ARG A 208 -8.98 7.81 -17.37
CA ARG A 208 -8.26 6.74 -16.63
C ARG A 208 -7.95 7.12 -15.17
N GLY A 209 -8.27 8.37 -14.79
CA GLY A 209 -7.95 8.88 -13.46
C GLY A 209 -6.45 8.83 -13.19
N CYS A 210 -6.04 8.20 -12.11
CA CYS A 210 -4.64 7.99 -11.75
C CYS A 210 -4.30 6.49 -11.83
N GLY A 211 -4.12 5.96 -13.06
CA GLY A 211 -3.66 4.59 -13.27
C GLY A 211 -4.70 3.59 -13.78
N GLY A 212 -5.90 3.99 -14.14
CA GLY A 212 -6.83 3.10 -14.84
C GLY A 212 -6.24 2.63 -16.18
N ASN A 213 -6.60 1.41 -16.60
CA ASN A 213 -6.08 0.82 -17.83
C ASN A 213 -7.19 0.42 -18.81
N GLY A 214 -6.77 -0.09 -19.95
CA GLY A 214 -7.61 -0.69 -20.99
C GLY A 214 -6.75 -1.38 -22.04
N ILE A 215 -7.38 -2.06 -22.98
CA ILE A 215 -6.70 -2.63 -24.15
C ILE A 215 -6.35 -1.51 -25.12
N TRP A 216 -5.11 -1.50 -25.59
CA TRP A 216 -4.62 -0.57 -26.61
C TRP A 216 -4.50 -1.29 -27.94
N ASP A 217 -5.28 -0.85 -28.91
CA ASP A 217 -5.27 -1.44 -30.25
C ASP A 217 -5.52 -0.39 -31.33
N ASN A 218 -4.70 -0.43 -32.38
CA ASN A 218 -4.81 0.50 -33.53
C ASN A 218 -4.93 1.99 -33.16
N GLY A 219 -4.15 2.44 -32.15
CA GLY A 219 -4.14 3.84 -31.73
C GLY A 219 -5.35 4.25 -30.88
N LYS A 220 -6.15 3.31 -30.41
CA LYS A 220 -7.33 3.56 -29.60
C LYS A 220 -7.31 2.77 -28.30
N LEU A 221 -7.81 3.37 -27.23
CA LEU A 221 -8.01 2.72 -25.94
C LEU A 221 -9.41 2.12 -25.84
N TYR A 222 -9.49 0.87 -25.43
CA TYR A 222 -10.72 0.12 -25.17
C TYR A 222 -10.76 -0.25 -23.67
N PRO A 223 -11.28 0.61 -22.79
CA PRO A 223 -11.39 0.30 -21.38
C PRO A 223 -12.57 -0.63 -21.10
N SER A 224 -12.49 -1.40 -20.01
CA SER A 224 -13.65 -2.06 -19.44
C SER A 224 -14.67 -1.04 -18.89
N ARG A 225 -15.87 -1.52 -18.59
CA ARG A 225 -16.81 -0.83 -17.71
C ARG A 225 -16.36 -0.96 -16.25
N ASN A 226 -17.19 -0.53 -15.31
CA ASN A 226 -16.93 -0.65 -13.88
C ASN A 226 -16.78 -2.13 -13.46
N PHE A 227 -16.11 -2.38 -12.34
CA PHE A 227 -15.98 -3.74 -11.84
C PHE A 227 -17.34 -4.33 -11.45
N THR A 228 -17.46 -5.66 -11.59
CA THR A 228 -18.70 -6.39 -11.30
C THR A 228 -18.63 -7.16 -9.99
N ASN A 229 -17.42 -7.48 -9.54
CA ASN A 229 -17.19 -8.18 -8.28
C ASN A 229 -15.86 -7.75 -7.66
N SER A 230 -15.79 -7.79 -6.32
CA SER A 230 -14.59 -7.49 -5.56
C SER A 230 -14.37 -8.55 -4.47
N ARG A 231 -13.11 -8.83 -4.15
CA ARG A 231 -12.71 -9.75 -3.09
C ARG A 231 -11.50 -9.19 -2.34
N SER A 232 -11.62 -9.04 -1.02
CA SER A 232 -10.49 -8.64 -0.18
C SER A 232 -9.62 -9.85 0.13
N LEU A 233 -8.31 -9.75 -0.11
CA LEU A 233 -7.30 -10.78 0.15
C LEU A 233 -6.49 -10.46 1.41
N ALA A 234 -6.18 -9.19 1.64
CA ALA A 234 -5.52 -8.73 2.85
C ALA A 234 -6.02 -7.34 3.24
N ASN A 235 -6.13 -7.08 4.54
CA ASN A 235 -6.62 -5.81 5.07
C ASN A 235 -5.87 -5.42 6.35
N GLY A 236 -4.72 -4.72 6.17
CA GLY A 236 -3.80 -4.30 7.24
C GLY A 236 -3.10 -5.42 7.98
N PRO A 237 -2.18 -5.15 8.92
CA PRO A 237 -1.69 -3.82 9.34
C PRO A 237 -0.71 -3.16 8.36
N ILE A 238 -0.03 -3.95 7.48
CA ILE A 238 1.01 -3.46 6.57
C ILE A 238 0.45 -3.28 5.16
N ARG A 239 -0.35 -4.23 4.70
CA ARG A 239 -0.82 -4.33 3.32
C ARG A 239 -2.34 -4.40 3.24
N VAL A 240 -2.91 -3.62 2.33
CA VAL A 240 -4.22 -3.90 1.76
C VAL A 240 -4.03 -4.52 0.38
N MET A 241 -4.77 -5.60 0.12
CA MET A 241 -4.75 -6.33 -1.15
C MET A 241 -6.14 -6.85 -1.47
N PHE A 242 -6.57 -6.66 -2.71
CA PHE A 242 -7.89 -7.08 -3.16
C PHE A 242 -7.91 -7.35 -4.65
N GLU A 243 -8.92 -8.06 -5.09
CA GLU A 243 -9.20 -8.33 -6.51
C GLU A 243 -10.48 -7.65 -6.96
N LEU A 244 -10.48 -7.18 -8.20
CA LEU A 244 -11.63 -6.67 -8.92
C LEU A 244 -11.81 -7.48 -10.20
N THR A 245 -13.04 -7.95 -10.45
CA THR A 245 -13.38 -8.66 -11.68
C THR A 245 -14.20 -7.76 -12.59
N TYR A 246 -13.85 -7.71 -13.85
CA TYR A 246 -14.52 -6.94 -14.87
C TYR A 246 -15.24 -7.87 -15.85
N ALA A 247 -16.49 -7.54 -16.18
CA ALA A 247 -17.25 -8.29 -17.18
C ALA A 247 -16.58 -8.17 -18.55
N GLY A 248 -16.83 -9.16 -19.40
CA GLY A 248 -16.32 -9.15 -20.77
C GLY A 248 -16.74 -7.91 -21.55
N TRP A 249 -15.80 -7.34 -22.29
CA TRP A 249 -16.04 -6.20 -23.18
C TRP A 249 -15.37 -6.40 -24.54
N ASP A 250 -15.89 -5.71 -25.53
CA ASP A 250 -15.31 -5.70 -26.86
C ASP A 250 -14.14 -4.72 -26.94
N ALA A 251 -12.98 -5.22 -27.31
CA ALA A 251 -11.79 -4.44 -27.59
C ALA A 251 -11.39 -4.64 -29.05
N ASN A 252 -12.07 -3.95 -29.97
CA ASN A 252 -11.87 -4.03 -31.41
C ASN A 252 -12.08 -5.45 -31.96
N GLY A 253 -13.23 -6.04 -31.67
CA GLY A 253 -13.58 -7.41 -32.08
C GLY A 253 -12.98 -8.53 -31.23
N LYS A 254 -12.26 -8.17 -30.16
CA LYS A 254 -11.68 -9.09 -29.18
C LYS A 254 -12.51 -9.05 -27.91
N ASN A 255 -13.16 -10.14 -27.52
CA ASN A 255 -13.88 -10.21 -26.25
C ASN A 255 -12.87 -10.48 -25.12
N ILE A 256 -12.62 -9.48 -24.30
CA ILE A 256 -11.63 -9.52 -23.21
C ILE A 256 -12.35 -9.55 -21.86
N THR A 257 -11.84 -10.31 -20.91
CA THR A 257 -12.19 -10.21 -19.49
C THR A 257 -10.95 -9.88 -18.68
N GLU A 258 -11.13 -9.30 -17.50
CA GLU A 258 -10.01 -8.90 -16.62
C GLU A 258 -10.31 -9.27 -15.16
N THR A 259 -9.31 -9.81 -14.48
CA THR A 259 -9.20 -9.80 -13.01
C THR A 259 -7.99 -8.94 -12.65
N LYS A 260 -8.21 -7.91 -11.85
CA LYS A 260 -7.17 -6.98 -11.43
C LYS A 260 -6.91 -7.13 -9.94
N THR A 261 -5.68 -7.47 -9.58
CA THR A 261 -5.21 -7.45 -8.20
C THR A 261 -4.56 -6.11 -7.91
N VAL A 262 -4.99 -5.46 -6.86
CA VAL A 262 -4.44 -4.19 -6.36
C VAL A 262 -3.78 -4.44 -5.01
N THR A 263 -2.56 -3.94 -4.84
CA THR A 263 -1.80 -4.02 -3.59
C THR A 263 -1.28 -2.64 -3.22
N LEU A 264 -1.49 -2.22 -1.97
CA LEU A 264 -0.93 -0.99 -1.41
C LEU A 264 -0.35 -1.28 -0.03
N ASP A 265 0.93 -0.98 0.15
CA ASP A 265 1.65 -1.17 1.40
C ASP A 265 1.74 0.12 2.21
N ALA A 266 1.81 0.00 3.52
CA ALA A 266 2.07 1.12 4.43
C ALA A 266 3.32 1.91 4.02
N GLY A 267 3.26 3.23 4.12
CA GLY A 267 4.37 4.13 3.81
C GLY A 267 4.66 4.35 2.33
N GLN A 268 3.89 3.74 1.40
CA GLN A 268 4.07 3.88 -0.04
C GLN A 268 3.02 4.78 -0.67
N ASN A 269 3.40 5.54 -1.71
CA ASN A 269 2.47 6.34 -2.51
C ASN A 269 2.06 5.66 -3.82
N LEU A 270 2.65 4.52 -4.14
CA LEU A 270 2.35 3.75 -5.34
C LEU A 270 1.69 2.43 -5.00
N ASN A 271 0.58 2.16 -5.65
CA ASN A 271 -0.04 0.85 -5.71
C ASN A 271 0.67 -0.03 -6.73
N ARG A 272 0.67 -1.33 -6.52
CA ARG A 272 0.97 -2.33 -7.54
C ARG A 272 -0.35 -2.83 -8.11
N PHE A 273 -0.55 -2.65 -9.41
CA PHE A 273 -1.68 -3.19 -10.16
C PHE A 273 -1.19 -4.35 -11.00
N THR A 274 -1.84 -5.50 -10.86
CA THR A 274 -1.59 -6.67 -11.69
C THR A 274 -2.90 -7.08 -12.36
N SER A 275 -2.97 -6.89 -13.66
CA SER A 275 -4.12 -7.29 -14.47
C SER A 275 -3.86 -8.64 -15.12
N LYS A 276 -4.80 -9.55 -14.96
CA LYS A 276 -4.87 -10.84 -15.64
C LYS A 276 -6.00 -10.78 -16.65
N PHE A 277 -5.64 -10.69 -17.91
CA PHE A 277 -6.59 -10.77 -19.02
C PHE A 277 -6.86 -12.23 -19.39
N SER A 278 -8.09 -12.52 -19.70
CA SER A 278 -8.52 -13.82 -20.22
C SER A 278 -9.16 -13.67 -21.60
N SER A 279 -9.44 -14.80 -22.25
CA SER A 279 -9.94 -14.81 -23.64
C SER A 279 -8.96 -14.15 -24.61
N LEU A 280 -7.66 -14.44 -24.41
CA LEU A 280 -6.59 -13.84 -25.20
C LEU A 280 -6.77 -14.15 -26.71
N PRO A 281 -6.70 -13.15 -27.58
CA PRO A 281 -6.70 -13.36 -29.01
C PRO A 281 -5.44 -14.10 -29.46
N LYS A 282 -5.47 -14.69 -30.65
CA LYS A 282 -4.24 -15.14 -31.31
C LYS A 282 -3.36 -13.91 -31.60
N GLY A 283 -2.14 -13.89 -31.09
CA GLY A 283 -1.19 -12.80 -31.25
C GLY A 283 -0.98 -11.95 -30.00
N ALA A 284 -0.07 -10.99 -30.08
CA ALA A 284 0.31 -10.16 -28.97
C ALA A 284 -0.84 -9.20 -28.56
N LEU A 285 -1.13 -9.13 -27.26
CA LEU A 285 -2.04 -8.17 -26.69
C LEU A 285 -1.25 -6.97 -26.11
N THR A 286 -1.74 -5.77 -26.34
CA THR A 286 -1.19 -4.55 -25.74
C THR A 286 -2.26 -3.93 -24.85
N GLN A 287 -1.87 -3.51 -23.66
CA GLN A 287 -2.68 -2.70 -22.76
C GLN A 287 -2.06 -1.30 -22.62
N ALA A 288 -2.84 -0.32 -22.18
CA ALA A 288 -2.30 0.97 -21.76
C ALA A 288 -2.89 1.37 -20.40
N ALA A 289 -2.00 1.78 -19.49
CA ALA A 289 -2.36 2.46 -18.27
C ALA A 289 -2.26 3.97 -18.47
N GLY A 290 -3.11 4.76 -17.78
CA GLY A 290 -3.18 6.18 -18.08
C GLY A 290 -3.44 7.08 -16.89
N ILE A 291 -3.21 8.37 -17.17
CA ILE A 291 -3.48 9.49 -16.26
C ILE A 291 -4.47 10.42 -16.98
N LYS A 292 -5.48 10.95 -16.28
CA LYS A 292 -6.34 12.00 -16.81
C LYS A 292 -5.48 13.19 -17.22
N LYS A 293 -5.56 13.60 -18.48
CA LYS A 293 -4.83 14.76 -18.98
C LYS A 293 -5.41 16.06 -18.43
N HIS A 294 -4.57 16.89 -17.85
CA HIS A 294 -4.88 18.25 -17.41
C HIS A 294 -4.11 19.26 -18.26
N ALA A 295 -4.80 20.30 -18.74
CA ALA A 295 -4.20 21.26 -19.68
C ALA A 295 -3.01 22.06 -19.09
N GLU A 296 -3.08 22.35 -17.79
CA GLU A 296 -2.06 23.10 -17.05
C GLU A 296 -1.01 22.19 -16.40
N GLY A 297 -1.11 20.86 -16.64
CA GLY A 297 -0.21 19.88 -16.03
C GLY A 297 1.14 19.81 -16.77
N SER A 298 2.24 19.78 -16.01
CA SER A 298 3.54 19.42 -16.58
C SER A 298 3.63 17.89 -16.74
N VAL A 299 4.15 17.41 -17.86
CA VAL A 299 4.19 15.99 -18.23
C VAL A 299 5.62 15.51 -18.39
N VAL A 300 5.90 14.31 -17.87
CA VAL A 300 7.13 13.55 -18.14
C VAL A 300 6.78 12.20 -18.75
N GLN A 301 7.46 11.90 -19.87
CA GLN A 301 7.40 10.61 -20.57
C GLN A 301 8.84 10.09 -20.69
N ASP A 302 9.22 9.17 -19.81
CA ASP A 302 10.55 8.58 -19.74
C ASP A 302 10.45 7.09 -20.07
N LYS A 303 10.75 6.74 -21.33
CA LYS A 303 10.70 5.36 -21.82
C LYS A 303 11.76 4.46 -21.18
N ASP A 304 12.93 5.03 -20.86
CA ASP A 304 14.08 4.27 -20.37
C ASP A 304 13.88 3.83 -18.91
N ARG A 305 13.09 4.61 -18.16
CA ARG A 305 12.64 4.26 -16.80
C ARG A 305 11.24 3.69 -16.76
N GLY A 306 10.48 3.74 -17.88
CA GLY A 306 9.08 3.33 -17.95
C GLY A 306 8.13 4.26 -17.21
N ILE A 307 8.44 5.56 -17.09
CA ILE A 307 7.69 6.51 -16.28
C ILE A 307 6.81 7.40 -17.15
N LEU A 308 5.53 7.47 -16.82
CA LEU A 308 4.59 8.49 -17.23
C LEU A 308 4.15 9.27 -16.01
N ARG A 309 4.29 10.60 -16.00
CA ARG A 309 3.89 11.46 -14.89
C ARG A 309 3.22 12.74 -15.38
N GLN A 310 2.19 13.17 -14.67
CA GLN A 310 1.64 14.52 -14.75
C GLN A 310 1.68 15.15 -13.36
N TRP A 311 2.03 16.44 -13.29
CA TRP A 311 1.97 17.27 -12.10
C TRP A 311 1.11 18.48 -12.41
N GLU A 312 0.03 18.70 -11.64
CA GLU A 312 -1.02 19.66 -11.98
C GLU A 312 -1.48 20.48 -10.77
N PRO A 313 -1.99 21.70 -11.00
CA PRO A 313 -2.54 22.53 -9.92
C PRO A 313 -3.88 21.96 -9.42
N VAL A 314 -4.10 22.08 -8.11
CA VAL A 314 -5.39 21.83 -7.46
C VAL A 314 -6.15 23.16 -7.39
N LYS A 315 -7.21 23.32 -8.19
CA LYS A 315 -7.95 24.58 -8.25
C LYS A 315 -8.57 25.03 -6.92
N ALA A 316 -8.90 24.07 -6.06
CA ALA A 316 -9.58 24.31 -4.80
C ALA A 316 -8.74 25.12 -3.81
N ASP A 317 -7.42 24.95 -3.81
CA ASP A 317 -6.56 25.49 -2.74
C ASP A 317 -5.18 25.99 -3.20
N GLY A 318 -4.93 25.98 -4.51
CA GLY A 318 -3.68 26.43 -5.11
C GLY A 318 -2.47 25.53 -4.86
N SER A 319 -2.67 24.34 -4.29
CA SER A 319 -1.64 23.30 -4.17
C SER A 319 -1.45 22.58 -5.50
N HIS A 320 -0.53 21.63 -5.53
CA HIS A 320 -0.29 20.79 -6.70
C HIS A 320 -0.23 19.33 -6.30
N PHE A 321 -0.65 18.47 -7.23
CA PHE A 321 -0.46 17.04 -7.05
C PHE A 321 0.04 16.41 -8.36
N GLY A 322 0.60 15.22 -8.22
CA GLY A 322 1.06 14.43 -9.36
C GLY A 322 0.48 13.04 -9.35
N CYS A 323 0.01 12.59 -10.52
CA CYS A 323 -0.17 11.16 -10.78
C CYS A 323 1.06 10.61 -11.50
N GLY A 324 1.42 9.36 -11.17
CA GLY A 324 2.51 8.65 -11.82
C GLY A 324 2.11 7.22 -12.18
N VAL A 325 2.58 6.76 -13.33
CA VAL A 325 2.52 5.34 -13.75
C VAL A 325 3.93 4.89 -14.07
N ILE A 326 4.32 3.73 -13.54
CA ILE A 326 5.61 3.10 -13.83
C ILE A 326 5.33 1.73 -14.43
N VAL A 327 5.89 1.48 -15.60
CA VAL A 327 5.82 0.20 -16.31
C VAL A 327 7.21 -0.42 -16.44
N ASP A 328 7.28 -1.71 -16.72
CA ASP A 328 8.53 -2.35 -17.09
C ASP A 328 8.98 -1.84 -18.48
N PRO A 329 10.15 -1.18 -18.59
CA PRO A 329 10.66 -0.68 -19.87
C PRO A 329 10.81 -1.76 -20.96
N GLU A 330 11.04 -3.03 -20.58
CA GLU A 330 11.17 -4.13 -21.55
C GLU A 330 9.82 -4.46 -22.22
N SER A 331 8.71 -4.16 -21.54
CA SER A 331 7.35 -4.32 -22.07
C SER A 331 6.85 -3.09 -22.84
N PHE A 332 7.56 -1.96 -22.76
CA PHE A 332 7.14 -0.68 -23.33
C PHE A 332 6.86 -0.77 -24.83
N VAL A 333 5.75 -0.13 -25.25
CA VAL A 333 5.36 -0.03 -26.65
C VAL A 333 5.38 1.44 -27.10
N THR A 334 4.63 2.31 -26.45
CA THR A 334 4.53 3.73 -26.81
C THR A 334 3.90 4.56 -25.69
N PHE A 335 4.15 5.86 -25.73
CA PHE A 335 3.28 6.84 -25.09
C PHE A 335 2.22 7.33 -26.08
N ALA A 336 1.05 7.65 -25.59
CA ALA A 336 -0.04 8.19 -26.40
C ALA A 336 -0.85 9.24 -25.64
N ASP A 337 -1.53 10.09 -26.39
CA ASP A 337 -2.50 11.07 -25.90
C ASP A 337 -3.83 10.76 -26.61
N ALA A 338 -4.79 10.22 -25.88
CA ALA A 338 -6.05 9.79 -26.45
C ALA A 338 -7.20 9.90 -25.44
N ASP A 339 -8.37 10.33 -25.92
CA ASP A 339 -9.61 10.40 -25.15
C ASP A 339 -9.46 11.19 -23.82
N GLY A 340 -8.65 12.26 -23.82
CA GLY A 340 -8.40 13.07 -22.64
C GLY A 340 -7.49 12.40 -21.60
N ASN A 341 -6.67 11.44 -22.03
CA ASN A 341 -5.71 10.74 -21.19
C ASN A 341 -4.30 10.80 -21.76
N LEU A 342 -3.33 10.87 -20.87
CA LEU A 342 -1.94 10.51 -21.14
C LEU A 342 -1.79 9.03 -20.86
N LEU A 343 -1.24 8.27 -21.81
CA LEU A 343 -1.20 6.82 -21.77
C LEU A 343 0.24 6.30 -21.91
N VAL A 344 0.54 5.21 -21.23
CA VAL A 344 1.72 4.36 -21.47
C VAL A 344 1.26 2.97 -21.84
N ALA A 345 1.56 2.55 -23.06
CA ALA A 345 1.18 1.25 -23.60
C ALA A 345 2.30 0.23 -23.39
N THR A 346 1.94 -0.99 -23.02
CA THR A 346 2.86 -2.10 -22.77
C THR A 346 2.34 -3.40 -23.36
N LYS A 347 3.24 -4.29 -23.72
CA LYS A 347 2.91 -5.66 -24.09
C LYS A 347 2.36 -6.40 -22.87
N VAL A 348 1.32 -7.17 -23.08
CA VAL A 348 0.81 -8.15 -22.12
C VAL A 348 1.62 -9.44 -22.30
N ALA A 349 2.06 -10.06 -21.20
CA ALA A 349 2.79 -11.32 -21.28
C ALA A 349 1.92 -12.44 -21.88
N ASP A 350 2.52 -13.48 -22.42
CA ASP A 350 1.82 -14.59 -23.07
C ASP A 350 0.81 -15.29 -22.17
N ASN A 351 1.05 -15.28 -20.87
CA ASN A 351 0.10 -15.78 -19.88
C ASN A 351 -1.08 -14.84 -19.61
N GLY A 352 -1.16 -13.68 -20.28
CA GLY A 352 -2.22 -12.68 -20.10
C GLY A 352 -1.98 -11.70 -18.93
N THR A 353 -0.83 -11.73 -18.30
CA THR A 353 -0.56 -10.87 -17.12
C THR A 353 0.23 -9.63 -17.49
N VAL A 354 -0.12 -8.51 -16.88
CA VAL A 354 0.67 -7.27 -16.91
C VAL A 354 0.67 -6.65 -15.51
N THR A 355 1.82 -6.13 -15.11
CA THR A 355 1.98 -5.44 -13.82
C THR A 355 2.52 -4.03 -14.06
N TYR A 356 2.00 -3.06 -13.34
CA TYR A 356 2.51 -1.69 -13.31
C TYR A 356 2.32 -1.09 -11.91
N LEU A 357 3.06 -0.02 -11.63
CA LEU A 357 2.87 0.77 -10.42
C LEU A 357 2.14 2.06 -10.77
N THR A 358 1.25 2.51 -9.89
CA THR A 358 0.55 3.78 -10.06
C THR A 358 0.13 4.38 -8.73
N GLY A 359 0.11 5.71 -8.67
CA GLY A 359 -0.30 6.42 -7.47
C GLY A 359 -0.08 7.92 -7.57
N ALA A 360 -0.22 8.59 -6.44
CA ALA A 360 -0.19 10.05 -6.40
C ALA A 360 0.67 10.61 -5.27
N GLY A 361 1.17 11.81 -5.49
CA GLY A 361 1.84 12.67 -4.51
C GLY A 361 1.20 14.06 -4.48
N TRP A 362 1.13 14.68 -3.31
CA TRP A 362 0.54 16.00 -3.09
C TRP A 362 1.50 16.87 -2.29
N ASP A 363 1.70 18.13 -2.69
CA ASP A 363 2.66 19.05 -2.04
C ASP A 363 2.26 19.48 -0.63
N LYS A 364 0.99 19.24 -0.23
CA LYS A 364 0.53 19.44 1.15
C LYS A 364 0.46 18.15 1.98
N SER A 365 0.87 17.00 1.43
CA SER A 365 0.85 15.73 2.16
C SER A 365 1.91 15.65 3.27
N GLY A 366 2.95 16.48 3.20
CA GLY A 366 4.14 16.40 4.03
C GLY A 366 5.20 15.40 3.53
N ASP A 367 4.92 14.68 2.44
CA ASP A 367 5.85 13.75 1.80
C ASP A 367 6.66 14.40 0.67
N PHE A 368 6.04 15.33 -0.04
CA PHE A 368 6.60 16.02 -1.20
C PHE A 368 6.46 17.53 -1.04
N LYS A 369 7.51 18.28 -1.38
CA LYS A 369 7.48 19.75 -1.38
C LYS A 369 7.11 20.32 -2.76
N GLY A 370 7.22 19.51 -3.80
CA GLY A 370 6.96 19.90 -5.17
C GLY A 370 7.23 18.77 -6.16
N VAL A 371 7.25 19.13 -7.43
CA VAL A 371 7.39 18.19 -8.55
C VAL A 371 8.74 17.45 -8.53
N GLU A 372 9.80 18.10 -8.10
CA GLU A 372 11.14 17.50 -8.05
C GLU A 372 11.21 16.32 -7.06
N ASP A 373 10.56 16.47 -5.90
CA ASP A 373 10.49 15.39 -4.90
C ASP A 373 9.66 14.21 -5.44
N TRP A 374 8.55 14.51 -6.13
CA TRP A 374 7.71 13.48 -6.76
C TRP A 374 8.45 12.76 -7.90
N ASP A 375 9.15 13.48 -8.76
CA ASP A 375 9.95 12.90 -9.84
C ASP A 375 11.09 12.02 -9.29
N ALA A 376 11.76 12.47 -8.24
CA ALA A 376 12.78 11.68 -7.55
C ALA A 376 12.18 10.40 -6.93
N TYR A 377 11.00 10.49 -6.30
CA TYR A 377 10.32 9.33 -5.74
C TYR A 377 9.96 8.30 -6.83
N LEU A 378 9.39 8.73 -7.97
CA LEU A 378 9.06 7.84 -9.08
C LEU A 378 10.31 7.17 -9.66
N ALA A 379 11.40 7.92 -9.86
CA ALA A 379 12.67 7.38 -10.35
C ALA A 379 13.25 6.32 -9.41
N GLN A 380 13.25 6.59 -8.11
CA GLN A 380 13.69 5.63 -7.09
C GLN A 380 12.77 4.40 -7.03
N ALA A 381 11.45 4.58 -7.14
CA ALA A 381 10.49 3.47 -7.17
C ALA A 381 10.71 2.57 -8.39
N ALA A 382 10.93 3.15 -9.58
CA ALA A 382 11.26 2.41 -10.79
C ALA A 382 12.55 1.59 -10.63
N GLN A 383 13.59 2.19 -10.04
CA GLN A 383 14.86 1.52 -9.79
C GLN A 383 14.72 0.37 -8.77
N ARG A 384 13.98 0.60 -7.68
CA ARG A 384 13.71 -0.42 -6.65
C ARG A 384 12.90 -1.59 -7.20
N TRP A 385 11.90 -1.31 -8.04
CA TRP A 385 11.06 -2.35 -8.65
C TRP A 385 11.85 -3.27 -9.57
N ARG A 386 12.78 -2.73 -10.37
CA ARG A 386 13.65 -3.52 -11.28
C ARG A 386 14.74 -4.31 -10.58
N ALA A 387 15.11 -3.91 -9.37
CA ALA A 387 16.13 -4.58 -8.58
C ALA A 387 15.58 -4.94 -7.20
N PRO A 388 14.70 -5.93 -7.08
CA PRO A 388 14.08 -6.30 -5.81
C PRO A 388 15.13 -6.72 -4.77
N VAL A 389 14.79 -6.65 -3.52
CA VAL A 389 15.62 -7.16 -2.42
C VAL A 389 15.81 -8.67 -2.57
N VAL A 390 16.99 -9.14 -2.20
CA VAL A 390 17.30 -10.58 -2.18
C VAL A 390 17.06 -11.09 -0.75
N VAL A 391 16.17 -12.07 -0.63
CA VAL A 391 15.80 -12.68 0.65
C VAL A 391 16.25 -14.14 0.66
N SER A 392 16.87 -14.56 1.76
CA SER A 392 17.19 -15.97 2.02
C SER A 392 16.83 -16.34 3.45
N ILE A 393 16.41 -17.59 3.66
CA ILE A 393 16.04 -18.12 4.96
C ILE A 393 16.90 -19.38 5.21
N ALA A 394 17.52 -19.46 6.39
CA ALA A 394 18.33 -20.61 6.81
C ALA A 394 17.94 -21.06 8.22
N ALA A 395 17.91 -22.36 8.46
CA ALA A 395 17.75 -22.92 9.82
C ALA A 395 18.87 -22.42 10.74
N ARG A 396 18.55 -22.23 12.00
CA ARG A 396 19.49 -21.81 13.05
C ARG A 396 20.05 -23.02 13.78
#